data_d361c2606590c3f19ba3a29c06ccf59d
#
_entry.id   d361c2606590c3f19ba3a29c06ccf59d
#
_cell.length_a   1.000
_cell.length_b   1.000
_cell.length_c   1.000
_cell.angle_alpha   90.00
_cell.angle_beta   90.00
_cell.angle_gamma   90.00
#
_symmetry.space_group_name_H-M   'P 1'
#
loop_
_entity.id
_entity.type
_entity.pdbx_description
1 polymer ?
#
loop_
_entity_poly.entity_id
_entity_poly.type
_entity_poly.pdbx_seq_one_letter_code
_entity_poly.pdbx_strand_id
1 'polypeptide(L)'
;GVRAVEVTLTTPGALALVETLARREGTDLHIGVGSVLDEGAARRAIAAGAQFVVSPVFKPAIVDEARRHLCLAIPGAFTPTEIQQATEAGAEIIKVFPAEVLGMGFLRSVLAPMPHLRLMPTGGVTPANAGDWLRAGACVVGVGSALIDPHALAAGDFQRLTDNARCLCQSIAEARNTS
;
A
#
# COMPACT_ATOMS: atom_id res chain seq x y z
N GLY A 1 5.02 -11.79 9.73
CA GLY A 1 3.65 -11.26 9.98
C GLY A 1 3.14 -10.37 8.85
N VAL A 2 4.01 -9.80 8.01
CA VAL A 2 3.60 -9.03 6.80
C VAL A 2 3.05 -10.01 5.76
N ARG A 3 1.83 -9.72 5.25
CA ARG A 3 1.15 -10.56 4.27
C ARG A 3 0.96 -9.92 2.90
N ALA A 4 1.10 -8.61 2.77
CA ALA A 4 1.01 -7.91 1.50
C ALA A 4 2.36 -7.30 1.14
N VAL A 5 2.82 -7.56 -0.07
CA VAL A 5 4.11 -7.06 -0.59
C VAL A 5 3.86 -6.37 -1.93
N GLU A 6 4.29 -5.12 -2.01
CA GLU A 6 4.23 -4.31 -3.22
C GLU A 6 5.61 -4.26 -3.89
N VAL A 7 5.69 -4.70 -5.14
CA VAL A 7 6.86 -4.50 -6.00
C VAL A 7 6.61 -3.29 -6.89
N THR A 8 7.42 -2.24 -6.76
CA THR A 8 7.24 -1.03 -7.57
C THR A 8 7.79 -1.22 -8.98
N LEU A 9 7.12 -0.67 -10.00
CA LEU A 9 7.58 -0.71 -11.40
C LEU A 9 8.91 0.02 -11.63
N THR A 10 9.36 0.81 -10.66
CA THR A 10 10.69 1.43 -10.67
C THR A 10 11.82 0.43 -10.38
N THR A 11 11.50 -0.77 -9.90
CA THR A 11 12.45 -1.85 -9.68
C THR A 11 12.80 -2.52 -11.00
N PRO A 12 14.08 -2.65 -11.38
CA PRO A 12 14.46 -3.39 -12.58
C PRO A 12 13.91 -4.82 -12.55
N GLY A 13 13.26 -5.25 -13.63
CA GLY A 13 12.68 -6.59 -13.73
C GLY A 13 11.42 -6.83 -12.86
N ALA A 14 10.76 -5.76 -12.40
CA ALA A 14 9.62 -5.84 -11.48
C ALA A 14 8.56 -6.87 -11.89
N LEU A 15 8.12 -6.89 -13.16
CA LEU A 15 7.08 -7.81 -13.62
C LEU A 15 7.52 -9.28 -13.57
N ALA A 16 8.75 -9.58 -13.96
CA ALA A 16 9.30 -10.94 -13.87
C ALA A 16 9.44 -11.39 -12.40
N LEU A 17 9.78 -10.47 -11.50
CA LEU A 17 9.81 -10.74 -10.06
C LEU A 17 8.41 -11.04 -9.53
N VAL A 18 7.41 -10.22 -9.91
CA VAL A 18 6.01 -10.44 -9.53
C VAL A 18 5.52 -11.81 -10.01
N GLU A 19 5.78 -12.16 -11.27
CA GLU A 19 5.41 -13.47 -11.83
C GLU A 19 6.04 -14.63 -11.05
N THR A 20 7.32 -14.49 -10.67
CA THR A 20 8.02 -15.49 -9.85
C THR A 20 7.40 -15.63 -8.47
N LEU A 21 7.08 -14.51 -7.81
CA LEU A 21 6.50 -14.50 -6.48
C LEU A 21 5.05 -15.00 -6.47
N ALA A 22 4.26 -14.64 -7.49
CA ALA A 22 2.86 -15.04 -7.62
C ALA A 22 2.69 -16.56 -7.84
N ARG A 23 3.69 -17.20 -8.47
CA ARG A 23 3.70 -18.66 -8.70
C ARG A 23 4.21 -19.47 -7.50
N ARG A 24 4.69 -18.81 -6.44
CA ARG A 24 5.27 -19.49 -5.29
C ARG A 24 4.16 -20.11 -4.44
N GLU A 25 4.09 -21.43 -4.44
CA GLU A 25 3.13 -22.21 -3.64
C GLU A 25 3.43 -22.12 -2.14
N GLY A 26 2.39 -22.30 -1.33
CA GLY A 26 2.52 -22.40 0.13
C GLY A 26 2.83 -21.09 0.85
N THR A 27 2.59 -19.95 0.22
CA THR A 27 2.71 -18.62 0.87
C THR A 27 1.34 -17.95 0.98
N ASP A 28 1.05 -17.40 2.17
CA ASP A 28 -0.12 -16.51 2.40
C ASP A 28 0.19 -15.06 1.99
N LEU A 29 1.09 -14.86 1.02
CA LEU A 29 1.50 -13.52 0.58
C LEU A 29 0.60 -13.03 -0.55
N HIS A 30 0.06 -11.83 -0.38
CA HIS A 30 -0.58 -11.07 -1.43
C HIS A 30 0.48 -10.23 -2.14
N ILE A 31 0.69 -10.50 -3.42
CA ILE A 31 1.67 -9.78 -4.24
C ILE A 31 0.97 -8.71 -5.05
N GLY A 32 1.46 -7.49 -4.95
CA GLY A 32 0.96 -6.35 -5.71
C GLY A 32 2.04 -5.61 -6.46
N VAL A 33 1.61 -4.72 -7.32
CA VAL A 33 2.50 -3.85 -8.12
C VAL A 33 2.21 -2.38 -7.83
N GLY A 34 3.26 -1.64 -7.49
CA GLY A 34 3.19 -0.21 -7.24
C GLY A 34 3.79 0.65 -8.34
N SER A 35 3.62 1.96 -8.18
CA SER A 35 4.04 2.96 -9.18
C SER A 35 3.36 2.78 -10.55
N VAL A 36 2.12 2.29 -10.54
CA VAL A 36 1.31 2.12 -11.75
C VAL A 36 0.77 3.48 -12.18
N LEU A 37 1.07 3.92 -13.40
CA LEU A 37 0.75 5.27 -13.89
C LEU A 37 -0.24 5.29 -15.06
N ASP A 38 -0.56 4.15 -15.64
CA ASP A 38 -1.50 4.03 -16.75
C ASP A 38 -2.18 2.65 -16.80
N GLU A 39 -3.25 2.56 -17.59
CA GLU A 39 -4.03 1.33 -17.80
C GLU A 39 -3.18 0.18 -18.34
N GLY A 40 -2.27 0.46 -19.29
CA GLY A 40 -1.40 -0.56 -19.88
C GLY A 40 -0.44 -1.14 -18.85
N ALA A 41 0.10 -0.33 -17.95
CA ALA A 41 0.93 -0.78 -16.84
C ALA A 41 0.11 -1.64 -15.86
N ALA A 42 -1.13 -1.24 -15.54
CA ALA A 42 -2.04 -2.04 -14.71
C ALA A 42 -2.31 -3.41 -15.33
N ARG A 43 -2.63 -3.45 -16.62
CA ARG A 43 -2.87 -4.70 -17.37
C ARG A 43 -1.67 -5.63 -17.34
N ARG A 44 -0.45 -5.12 -17.58
CA ARG A 44 0.78 -5.93 -17.51
C ARG A 44 1.06 -6.45 -16.09
N ALA A 45 0.82 -5.62 -15.07
CA ALA A 45 0.97 -6.04 -13.68
C ALA A 45 0.01 -7.19 -13.32
N ILE A 46 -1.25 -7.07 -13.70
CA ILE A 46 -2.28 -8.09 -13.47
C ILE A 46 -1.95 -9.37 -14.23
N ALA A 47 -1.53 -9.26 -15.49
CA ALA A 47 -1.11 -10.42 -16.29
C ALA A 47 0.11 -11.15 -15.69
N ALA A 48 1.00 -10.43 -14.97
CA ALA A 48 2.11 -11.02 -14.22
C ALA A 48 1.67 -11.69 -12.90
N GLY A 49 0.40 -11.60 -12.52
CA GLY A 49 -0.17 -12.23 -11.31
C GLY A 49 -0.32 -11.29 -10.12
N ALA A 50 -0.29 -9.97 -10.33
CA ALA A 50 -0.56 -9.02 -9.25
C ALA A 50 -2.01 -9.15 -8.76
N GLN A 51 -2.20 -9.27 -7.46
CA GLN A 51 -3.50 -9.33 -6.79
C GLN A 51 -4.01 -7.92 -6.41
N PHE A 52 -3.12 -6.94 -6.37
CA PHE A 52 -3.48 -5.54 -6.21
C PHE A 52 -2.50 -4.63 -6.97
N VAL A 53 -3.01 -3.46 -7.39
CA VAL A 53 -2.21 -2.43 -8.06
C VAL A 53 -2.30 -1.13 -7.28
N VAL A 54 -1.15 -0.48 -7.09
CA VAL A 54 -1.03 0.78 -6.35
C VAL A 54 -0.53 1.87 -7.28
N SER A 55 -1.22 2.99 -7.31
CA SER A 55 -0.83 4.17 -8.05
C SER A 55 -0.48 5.32 -7.10
N PRO A 56 0.48 6.19 -7.42
CA PRO A 56 0.69 7.41 -6.65
C PRO A 56 -0.37 8.50 -6.93
N VAL A 57 -1.21 8.31 -7.94
CA VAL A 57 -2.24 9.25 -8.39
C VAL A 57 -3.56 8.53 -8.68
N PHE A 58 -4.66 9.26 -8.69
CA PHE A 58 -5.94 8.73 -9.13
C PHE A 58 -6.09 8.86 -10.65
N LYS A 59 -6.33 7.74 -11.31
CA LYS A 59 -6.75 7.66 -12.71
C LYS A 59 -7.86 6.64 -12.86
N PRO A 60 -9.07 7.04 -13.30
CA PRO A 60 -10.21 6.11 -13.46
C PRO A 60 -9.88 4.87 -14.28
N ALA A 61 -9.13 5.03 -15.39
CA ALA A 61 -8.76 3.92 -16.27
C ALA A 61 -7.96 2.81 -15.55
N ILE A 62 -7.13 3.13 -14.54
CA ILE A 62 -6.42 2.13 -13.73
C ILE A 62 -7.40 1.36 -12.85
N VAL A 63 -8.36 2.06 -12.23
CA VAL A 63 -9.37 1.45 -11.37
C VAL A 63 -10.28 0.54 -12.19
N ASP A 64 -10.74 1.01 -13.36
CA ASP A 64 -11.58 0.23 -14.27
C ASP A 64 -10.89 -1.04 -14.77
N GLU A 65 -9.61 -0.94 -15.16
CA GLU A 65 -8.83 -2.10 -15.61
C GLU A 65 -8.66 -3.13 -14.50
N ALA A 66 -8.33 -2.69 -13.29
CA ALA A 66 -8.18 -3.58 -12.15
C ALA A 66 -9.52 -4.29 -11.82
N ARG A 67 -10.63 -3.56 -11.81
CA ARG A 67 -11.97 -4.13 -11.55
C ARG A 67 -12.40 -5.16 -12.58
N ARG A 68 -12.12 -4.95 -13.88
CA ARG A 68 -12.42 -5.92 -14.94
C ARG A 68 -11.75 -7.28 -14.68
N HIS A 69 -10.61 -7.27 -13.99
CA HIS A 69 -9.82 -8.45 -13.69
C HIS A 69 -9.92 -8.91 -12.23
N LEU A 70 -10.86 -8.39 -11.45
CA LEU A 70 -11.03 -8.71 -10.01
C LEU A 70 -9.75 -8.46 -9.19
N CYS A 71 -8.94 -7.49 -9.61
CA CYS A 71 -7.73 -7.06 -8.94
C CYS A 71 -8.04 -5.80 -8.11
N LEU A 72 -7.54 -5.73 -6.88
CA LEU A 72 -7.74 -4.57 -6.02
C LEU A 72 -6.96 -3.36 -6.54
N ALA A 73 -7.65 -2.24 -6.81
CA ALA A 73 -7.01 -0.97 -7.11
C ALA A 73 -6.87 -0.10 -5.87
N ILE A 74 -5.66 0.43 -5.65
CA ILE A 74 -5.34 1.36 -4.55
C ILE A 74 -4.77 2.65 -5.16
N PRO A 75 -5.63 3.54 -5.69
CA PRO A 75 -5.21 4.81 -6.26
C PRO A 75 -4.72 5.79 -5.20
N GLY A 76 -3.77 6.63 -5.57
CA GLY A 76 -3.24 7.71 -4.74
C GLY A 76 -4.08 8.97 -4.79
N ALA A 77 -4.19 9.66 -3.66
CA ALA A 77 -4.87 10.93 -3.50
C ALA A 77 -4.16 11.79 -2.46
N PHE A 78 -4.27 13.11 -2.63
CA PHE A 78 -3.70 14.10 -1.71
C PHE A 78 -4.78 15.02 -1.12
N THR A 79 -5.94 15.12 -1.76
CA THR A 79 -7.04 15.99 -1.35
C THR A 79 -8.32 15.18 -1.04
N PRO A 80 -9.24 15.71 -0.21
CA PRO A 80 -10.53 15.07 0.03
C PRO A 80 -11.34 14.83 -1.25
N THR A 81 -11.25 15.75 -2.22
CA THR A 81 -11.93 15.62 -3.52
C THR A 81 -11.41 14.42 -4.32
N GLU A 82 -10.07 14.25 -4.39
CA GLU A 82 -9.48 13.10 -5.07
C GLU A 82 -9.84 11.78 -4.38
N ILE A 83 -9.87 11.77 -3.04
CA ILE A 83 -10.28 10.60 -2.26
C ILE A 83 -11.71 10.21 -2.60
N GLN A 84 -12.64 11.17 -2.59
CA GLN A 84 -14.04 10.94 -2.91
C GLN A 84 -14.23 10.47 -4.36
N GLN A 85 -13.58 11.12 -5.32
CA GLN A 85 -13.62 10.72 -6.73
C GLN A 85 -13.10 9.30 -6.96
N ALA A 86 -12.00 8.93 -6.29
CA ALA A 86 -11.46 7.58 -6.39
C ALA A 86 -12.42 6.53 -5.80
N THR A 87 -13.08 6.85 -4.69
CA THR A 87 -14.11 6.00 -4.07
C THR A 87 -15.32 5.83 -4.99
N GLU A 88 -15.81 6.93 -5.58
CA GLU A 88 -16.93 6.91 -6.54
C GLU A 88 -16.60 6.11 -7.81
N ALA A 89 -15.35 6.12 -8.24
CA ALA A 89 -14.87 5.26 -9.32
C ALA A 89 -14.79 3.77 -8.93
N GLY A 90 -15.05 3.43 -7.65
CA GLY A 90 -15.10 2.06 -7.16
C GLY A 90 -13.80 1.53 -6.57
N ALA A 91 -12.85 2.40 -6.23
CA ALA A 91 -11.70 1.99 -5.44
C ALA A 91 -12.11 1.75 -3.98
N GLU A 92 -11.75 0.58 -3.43
CA GLU A 92 -12.12 0.20 -2.07
C GLU A 92 -11.17 0.78 -1.02
N ILE A 93 -9.91 0.98 -1.37
CA ILE A 93 -8.85 1.53 -0.51
C ILE A 93 -8.18 2.67 -1.27
N ILE A 94 -8.00 3.81 -0.61
CA ILE A 94 -7.36 4.98 -1.19
C ILE A 94 -6.02 5.22 -0.50
N LYS A 95 -4.96 5.26 -1.29
CA LYS A 95 -3.63 5.64 -0.81
C LYS A 95 -3.58 7.15 -0.58
N VAL A 96 -3.35 7.54 0.66
CA VAL A 96 -3.05 8.95 1.00
C VAL A 96 -1.54 9.16 0.84
N PHE A 97 -1.13 10.00 -0.14
CA PHE A 97 0.28 10.12 -0.51
C PHE A 97 0.65 11.53 -1.01
N PRO A 98 1.78 12.07 -0.57
CA PRO A 98 2.63 11.59 0.54
C PRO A 98 2.04 11.93 1.92
N ALA A 99 1.84 10.93 2.78
CA ALA A 99 1.12 11.09 4.03
C ALA A 99 1.87 11.93 5.07
N GLU A 100 3.20 11.93 5.05
CA GLU A 100 4.04 12.74 5.94
C GLU A 100 3.80 14.24 5.81
N VAL A 101 3.42 14.70 4.62
CA VAL A 101 3.11 16.13 4.37
C VAL A 101 1.77 16.51 4.97
N LEU A 102 0.79 15.61 4.95
CA LEU A 102 -0.57 15.85 5.43
C LEU A 102 -0.72 15.60 6.93
N GLY A 103 0.01 14.63 7.47
CA GLY A 103 -0.05 14.24 8.86
C GLY A 103 -1.33 13.48 9.25
N MET A 104 -1.31 12.91 10.45
CA MET A 104 -2.44 12.10 10.98
C MET A 104 -3.72 12.92 11.22
N GLY A 105 -3.58 14.22 11.44
CA GLY A 105 -4.72 15.13 11.58
C GLY A 105 -5.58 15.20 10.33
N PHE A 106 -4.98 15.09 9.16
CA PHE A 106 -5.70 15.03 7.89
C PHE A 106 -6.67 13.84 7.82
N LEU A 107 -6.19 12.63 8.19
CA LEU A 107 -7.04 11.44 8.18
C LEU A 107 -8.28 11.63 9.07
N ARG A 108 -8.08 12.11 10.31
CA ARG A 108 -9.16 12.36 11.25
C ARG A 108 -10.18 13.37 10.69
N SER A 109 -9.68 14.45 10.10
CA SER A 109 -10.53 15.51 9.54
C SER A 109 -11.34 15.03 8.32
N VAL A 110 -10.75 14.20 7.46
CA VAL A 110 -11.43 13.62 6.29
C VAL A 110 -12.44 12.56 6.70
N LEU A 111 -12.10 11.71 7.66
CA LEU A 111 -12.98 10.62 8.12
C LEU A 111 -14.16 11.13 8.97
N ALA A 112 -14.07 12.31 9.58
CA ALA A 112 -15.17 12.85 10.39
C ALA A 112 -16.48 12.99 9.58
N PRO A 113 -16.51 13.65 8.41
CA PRO A 113 -17.69 13.70 7.55
C PRO A 113 -17.89 12.46 6.67
N MET A 114 -16.84 11.64 6.45
CA MET A 114 -16.84 10.51 5.52
C MET A 114 -16.28 9.23 6.18
N PRO A 115 -16.95 8.71 7.23
CA PRO A 115 -16.42 7.58 8.02
C PRO A 115 -16.38 6.24 7.26
N HIS A 116 -17.00 6.16 6.10
CA HIS A 116 -17.01 4.97 5.24
C HIS A 116 -15.71 4.80 4.43
N LEU A 117 -14.87 5.83 4.35
CA LEU A 117 -13.63 5.79 3.57
C LEU A 117 -12.60 4.84 4.19
N ARG A 118 -11.89 4.14 3.33
CA ARG A 118 -10.79 3.24 3.70
C ARG A 118 -9.47 3.81 3.22
N LEU A 119 -8.72 4.42 4.13
CA LEU A 119 -7.51 5.18 3.82
C LEU A 119 -6.25 4.38 4.17
N MET A 120 -5.26 4.43 3.26
CA MET A 120 -3.93 3.83 3.39
C MET A 120 -2.86 4.93 3.34
N PRO A 121 -2.44 5.50 4.45
CA PRO A 121 -1.31 6.43 4.46
C PRO A 121 -0.04 5.74 3.99
N THR A 122 0.70 6.44 3.11
CA THR A 122 1.99 6.00 2.57
C THR A 122 2.92 7.21 2.46
N GLY A 123 4.20 7.04 2.81
CA GLY A 123 5.16 8.14 3.00
C GLY A 123 5.21 8.59 4.45
N GLY A 124 6.42 8.55 5.06
CA GLY A 124 6.63 8.87 6.46
C GLY A 124 6.09 7.85 7.46
N VAL A 125 5.49 6.75 6.99
CA VAL A 125 5.08 5.63 7.84
C VAL A 125 6.28 4.75 8.16
N THR A 126 6.49 4.49 9.45
CA THR A 126 7.60 3.70 9.98
C THR A 126 7.08 2.53 10.82
N PRO A 127 7.90 1.51 11.10
CA PRO A 127 7.53 0.45 12.04
C PRO A 127 7.07 0.99 13.41
N ALA A 128 7.66 2.08 13.88
CA ALA A 128 7.36 2.65 15.19
C ALA A 128 6.03 3.44 15.23
N ASN A 129 5.68 4.17 14.14
CA ASN A 129 4.49 5.03 14.12
C ASN A 129 3.27 4.41 13.41
N ALA A 130 3.39 3.19 12.90
CA ALA A 130 2.31 2.53 12.15
C ALA A 130 1.01 2.40 12.96
N GLY A 131 1.12 2.08 14.25
CA GLY A 131 -0.02 2.02 15.16
C GLY A 131 -0.72 3.37 15.34
N ASP A 132 0.03 4.49 15.33
CA ASP A 132 -0.55 5.83 15.44
C ASP A 132 -1.38 6.20 14.22
N TRP A 133 -0.95 5.79 13.03
CA TRP A 133 -1.73 5.96 11.82
C TRP A 133 -3.05 5.17 11.85
N LEU A 134 -3.04 3.94 12.41
CA LEU A 134 -4.27 3.17 12.60
C LEU A 134 -5.20 3.86 13.63
N ARG A 135 -4.67 4.33 14.74
CA ARG A 135 -5.43 5.13 15.73
C ARG A 135 -5.98 6.45 15.14
N ALA A 136 -5.34 6.96 14.10
CA ALA A 136 -5.83 8.13 13.35
C ALA A 136 -6.94 7.79 12.34
N GLY A 137 -7.30 6.50 12.17
CA GLY A 137 -8.37 6.04 11.30
C GLY A 137 -7.91 5.36 10.00
N ALA A 138 -6.61 5.10 9.83
CA ALA A 138 -6.16 4.30 8.68
C ALA A 138 -6.67 2.86 8.78
N CYS A 139 -7.15 2.29 7.67
CA CYS A 139 -7.56 0.88 7.61
C CYS A 139 -6.34 -0.07 7.41
N VAL A 140 -5.32 0.43 6.76
CA VAL A 140 -4.05 -0.25 6.45
C VAL A 140 -2.96 0.81 6.27
N VAL A 141 -1.69 0.43 6.36
CA VAL A 141 -0.55 1.34 6.16
C VAL A 141 0.38 0.83 5.05
N GLY A 142 0.93 1.75 4.25
CA GLY A 142 1.98 1.47 3.29
C GLY A 142 3.35 1.89 3.84
N VAL A 143 4.24 0.91 4.04
CA VAL A 143 5.59 1.14 4.59
C VAL A 143 6.62 0.74 3.55
N GLY A 144 7.46 1.68 3.13
CA GLY A 144 8.51 1.48 2.14
C GLY A 144 9.91 1.43 2.75
N SER A 145 10.71 2.46 2.47
CA SER A 145 12.13 2.56 2.85
C SER A 145 12.40 2.43 4.35
N ALA A 146 11.44 2.79 5.19
CA ALA A 146 11.58 2.62 6.65
C ALA A 146 11.53 1.15 7.09
N LEU A 147 10.94 0.25 6.27
CA LEU A 147 10.92 -1.19 6.54
C LEU A 147 12.16 -1.87 5.94
N ILE A 148 12.52 -1.49 4.72
CA ILE A 148 13.64 -2.07 3.98
C ILE A 148 14.83 -1.13 4.08
N ASP A 149 15.68 -1.37 5.09
CA ASP A 149 16.92 -0.63 5.29
C ASP A 149 17.92 -0.94 4.16
N PRO A 150 18.31 0.05 3.32
CA PRO A 150 19.22 -0.19 2.20
C PRO A 150 20.61 -0.68 2.64
N HIS A 151 21.09 -0.26 3.82
CA HIS A 151 22.38 -0.71 4.35
C HIS A 151 22.32 -2.16 4.80
N ALA A 152 21.24 -2.56 5.48
CA ALA A 152 21.02 -3.94 5.86
C ALA A 152 20.90 -4.84 4.62
N LEU A 153 20.19 -4.38 3.59
CA LEU A 153 20.04 -5.11 2.33
C LEU A 153 21.40 -5.30 1.63
N ALA A 154 22.20 -4.25 1.53
CA ALA A 154 23.54 -4.31 0.91
C ALA A 154 24.53 -5.21 1.69
N ALA A 155 24.37 -5.29 3.01
CA ALA A 155 25.17 -6.15 3.89
C ALA A 155 24.66 -7.60 3.97
N GLY A 156 23.50 -7.92 3.35
CA GLY A 156 22.82 -9.22 3.49
C GLY A 156 22.27 -9.47 4.90
N ASP A 157 22.07 -8.43 5.70
CA ASP A 157 21.49 -8.51 7.05
C ASP A 157 19.96 -8.65 6.99
N PHE A 158 19.50 -9.83 6.60
CA PHE A 158 18.08 -10.15 6.55
C PHE A 158 17.43 -10.24 7.94
N GLN A 159 18.24 -10.44 9.01
CA GLN A 159 17.73 -10.44 10.36
C GLN A 159 17.19 -9.05 10.73
N ARG A 160 17.91 -8.00 10.38
CA ARG A 160 17.47 -6.60 10.56
C ARG A 160 16.13 -6.31 9.89
N LEU A 161 15.96 -6.79 8.64
CA LEU A 161 14.69 -6.64 7.91
C LEU A 161 13.54 -7.40 8.61
N THR A 162 13.83 -8.59 9.12
CA THR A 162 12.87 -9.38 9.88
C THR A 162 12.45 -8.67 11.17
N ASP A 163 13.39 -8.08 11.88
CA ASP A 163 13.11 -7.36 13.13
C ASP A 163 12.32 -6.07 12.89
N ASN A 164 12.61 -5.34 11.81
CA ASN A 164 11.79 -4.21 11.38
C ASN A 164 10.33 -4.65 11.09
N ALA A 165 10.15 -5.77 10.41
CA ALA A 165 8.82 -6.31 10.12
C ALA A 165 8.08 -6.76 11.39
N ARG A 166 8.78 -7.35 12.37
CA ARG A 166 8.21 -7.70 13.68
C ARG A 166 7.77 -6.46 14.44
N CYS A 167 8.60 -5.43 14.49
CA CYS A 167 8.28 -4.14 15.12
C CYS A 167 7.03 -3.51 14.48
N LEU A 168 6.94 -3.51 13.14
CA LEU A 168 5.75 -3.04 12.42
C LEU A 168 4.50 -3.81 12.84
N CYS A 169 4.55 -5.14 12.81
CA CYS A 169 3.41 -5.99 13.17
C CYS A 169 2.98 -5.80 14.63
N GLN A 170 3.94 -5.62 15.53
CA GLN A 170 3.66 -5.37 16.94
C GLN A 170 2.96 -4.00 17.13
N SER A 171 3.49 -2.93 16.54
CA SER A 171 2.88 -1.59 16.58
C SER A 171 1.42 -1.60 16.09
N ILE A 172 1.15 -2.36 15.00
CA ILE A 172 -0.19 -2.53 14.46
C ILE A 172 -1.09 -3.33 15.40
N ALA A 173 -0.59 -4.43 15.98
CA ALA A 173 -1.35 -5.26 16.90
C ALA A 173 -1.75 -4.50 18.18
N GLU A 174 -0.84 -3.74 18.75
CA GLU A 174 -1.09 -2.90 19.92
C GLU A 174 -2.18 -1.85 19.63
N ALA A 175 -2.14 -1.21 18.46
CA ALA A 175 -3.16 -0.23 18.08
C ALA A 175 -4.55 -0.85 17.92
N ARG A 176 -4.65 -2.07 17.39
CA ARG A 176 -5.94 -2.77 17.19
C ARG A 176 -6.55 -3.28 18.49
N ASN A 177 -5.73 -3.56 19.50
CA ASN A 177 -6.20 -4.02 20.82
C ASN A 177 -6.72 -2.88 21.70
N THR A 178 -6.43 -1.61 21.35
CA THR A 178 -6.83 -0.41 22.08
C THR A 178 -7.99 0.35 21.43
N SER A 179 -8.52 -0.14 20.32
CA SER A 179 -9.67 0.37 19.58
C SER A 179 -10.89 -0.49 19.88
#